data_d5e8514241b809268277c4c942f26458
#
_entry.id   d5e8514241b809268277c4c942f26458
#
_cell.length_a   1.000
_cell.length_b   1.000
_cell.length_c   1.000
_cell.angle_alpha   90.00
_cell.angle_beta   90.00
_cell.angle_gamma   90.00
#
_symmetry.space_group_name_H-M   'P 1'
#
loop_
_entity.id
_entity.type
_entity.pdbx_description
1 polymer ?
#
loop_
_entity_poly.entity_id
_entity_poly.type
_entity_poly.pdbx_seq_one_letter_code
_entity_poly.pdbx_strand_id
1 'polypeptide(L)'
;MKTIRQTLILLTFALFFAANVTAAPLDERQRTVETVVADALAQLPAATAGDYDKIMGELAATGAEGVGILADMLVPASQGENAAVEYALNGVASFVTAAGREQLRPAVCEGLLAALARCKDDANRAFLVSQLQLCATADNAATLAAYIDDPYLGDPVLRALISIPDSEATLLSLARRSDLSDAQRAALAYAFGEKRTAAAEPILLGWIDGADDATRAALYPALASCGTAASAKALEAAARAVDYGCDETAATDSYLRLLDRMVDEGAARDAVKAAKRLLKCERANVRGAALEVIVRAEGTRAMPYVLAALEKGDIQYRNAALRYIGDKADDAVYAAIAADRKRLSDEAWADVIEWFGVRHAASQTGAVTEAVG
;
A
#
# COMPACT_ATOMS: atom_id res chain seq x y z
N MET A 1 -33.96 22.58 -79.24
CA MET A 1 -33.70 23.00 -77.84
C MET A 1 -34.44 22.11 -76.77
N LYS A 2 -35.36 21.25 -77.11
CA LYS A 2 -36.03 20.37 -76.14
C LYS A 2 -35.25 19.07 -75.78
N THR A 3 -34.45 18.56 -76.73
CA THR A 3 -33.69 17.29 -76.54
C THR A 3 -32.52 17.42 -75.67
N ILE A 4 -31.81 18.56 -75.60
CA ILE A 4 -30.59 18.77 -74.76
C ILE A 4 -31.00 18.92 -73.28
N ARG A 5 -32.18 19.43 -72.97
CA ARG A 5 -32.66 19.61 -71.60
C ARG A 5 -33.08 18.28 -70.94
N GLN A 6 -33.58 17.32 -71.75
CA GLN A 6 -33.93 15.99 -71.18
C GLN A 6 -32.69 15.11 -70.91
N THR A 7 -31.64 15.24 -71.73
CA THR A 7 -30.41 14.50 -71.51
C THR A 7 -29.62 14.99 -70.27
N LEU A 8 -29.70 16.31 -69.97
CA LEU A 8 -29.06 16.91 -68.82
C LEU A 8 -29.75 16.53 -67.50
N ILE A 9 -31.12 16.37 -67.53
CA ILE A 9 -31.88 15.96 -66.33
C ILE A 9 -31.65 14.48 -66.03
N LEU A 10 -31.48 13.63 -67.04
CA LEU A 10 -31.16 12.21 -66.86
C LEU A 10 -29.70 11.97 -66.32
N LEU A 11 -28.75 12.82 -66.74
CA LEU A 11 -27.37 12.73 -66.21
C LEU A 11 -27.26 13.22 -64.76
N THR A 12 -28.03 14.24 -64.35
CA THR A 12 -28.08 14.71 -62.96
C THR A 12 -28.77 13.71 -62.04
N PHE A 13 -29.78 12.95 -62.49
CA PHE A 13 -30.42 11.91 -61.71
C PHE A 13 -29.54 10.64 -61.58
N ALA A 14 -28.70 10.30 -62.58
CA ALA A 14 -27.74 9.22 -62.50
C ALA A 14 -26.58 9.51 -61.57
N LEU A 15 -26.15 10.77 -61.49
CA LEU A 15 -25.10 11.22 -60.53
C LEU A 15 -25.61 11.31 -59.08
N PHE A 16 -26.93 11.49 -58.84
CA PHE A 16 -27.49 11.47 -57.50
C PHE A 16 -27.79 10.05 -56.97
N PHE A 17 -27.91 9.05 -57.86
CA PHE A 17 -28.10 7.65 -57.46
C PHE A 17 -26.79 6.91 -57.21
N ALA A 18 -25.64 7.46 -57.64
CA ALA A 18 -24.31 6.89 -57.37
C ALA A 18 -23.71 7.33 -56.00
N ALA A 19 -24.39 8.26 -55.29
CA ALA A 19 -23.89 8.78 -54.00
C ALA A 19 -24.53 8.11 -52.76
N ASN A 20 -25.43 7.15 -52.94
CA ASN A 20 -25.94 6.28 -51.87
C ASN A 20 -25.38 4.87 -51.98
N VAL A 21 -24.05 4.75 -52.07
CA VAL A 21 -23.38 3.55 -51.60
C VAL A 21 -23.39 3.67 -50.08
N THR A 22 -24.44 3.18 -49.46
CA THR A 22 -24.36 2.79 -48.06
C THR A 22 -23.18 1.83 -47.97
N ALA A 23 -22.06 2.29 -47.42
CA ALA A 23 -20.99 1.40 -47.03
C ALA A 23 -21.66 0.31 -46.16
N ALA A 24 -21.71 -0.91 -46.67
CA ALA A 24 -22.13 -2.05 -45.87
C ALA A 24 -21.27 -2.01 -44.61
N PRO A 25 -21.84 -2.25 -43.43
CA PRO A 25 -20.99 -2.38 -42.22
C PRO A 25 -19.92 -3.40 -42.55
N LEU A 26 -18.66 -2.99 -42.43
CA LEU A 26 -17.52 -3.90 -42.62
C LEU A 26 -17.77 -5.09 -41.67
N ASP A 27 -17.78 -6.30 -42.23
CA ASP A 27 -17.87 -7.53 -41.43
C ASP A 27 -16.82 -7.43 -40.33
N GLU A 28 -17.17 -7.68 -39.07
CA GLU A 28 -16.27 -7.63 -37.90
C GLU A 28 -14.96 -8.36 -38.15
N ARG A 29 -14.95 -9.34 -39.06
CA ARG A 29 -13.78 -10.10 -39.49
C ARG A 29 -12.79 -9.33 -40.40
N GLN A 30 -13.14 -8.13 -40.85
CA GLN A 30 -12.32 -7.31 -41.78
C GLN A 30 -11.79 -6.03 -41.10
N ARG A 31 -12.09 -5.78 -39.80
CA ARG A 31 -11.58 -4.61 -39.09
C ARG A 31 -10.08 -4.82 -38.79
N THR A 32 -9.22 -3.89 -39.25
CA THR A 32 -7.81 -3.86 -38.84
C THR A 32 -7.69 -3.34 -37.42
N VAL A 33 -6.53 -3.58 -36.78
CA VAL A 33 -6.26 -3.10 -35.42
C VAL A 33 -6.39 -1.57 -35.34
N GLU A 34 -5.89 -0.86 -36.35
CA GLU A 34 -6.02 0.61 -36.45
C GLU A 34 -7.48 1.06 -36.49
N THR A 35 -8.34 0.33 -37.22
CA THR A 35 -9.77 0.63 -37.30
C THR A 35 -10.42 0.41 -35.93
N VAL A 36 -10.08 -0.67 -35.22
CA VAL A 36 -10.61 -0.92 -33.85
C VAL A 36 -10.21 0.19 -32.91
N VAL A 37 -8.94 0.62 -32.94
CA VAL A 37 -8.44 1.72 -32.10
C VAL A 37 -9.16 3.04 -32.43
N ALA A 38 -9.30 3.39 -33.72
CA ALA A 38 -9.95 4.63 -34.13
C ALA A 38 -11.44 4.64 -33.74
N ASP A 39 -12.16 3.52 -33.96
CA ASP A 39 -13.56 3.38 -33.59
C ASP A 39 -13.76 3.48 -32.06
N ALA A 40 -12.85 2.89 -31.28
CA ALA A 40 -12.89 2.97 -29.83
C ALA A 40 -12.71 4.42 -29.35
N LEU A 41 -11.71 5.13 -29.86
CA LEU A 41 -11.48 6.53 -29.50
C LEU A 41 -12.64 7.44 -29.86
N ALA A 42 -13.32 7.19 -31.01
CA ALA A 42 -14.50 7.94 -31.43
C ALA A 42 -15.73 7.72 -30.54
N GLN A 43 -15.79 6.60 -29.79
CA GLN A 43 -16.88 6.23 -28.88
C GLN A 43 -16.60 6.58 -27.42
N LEU A 44 -15.41 7.04 -27.10
CA LEU A 44 -15.02 7.44 -25.74
C LEU A 44 -15.23 8.95 -25.51
N PRO A 45 -15.68 9.37 -24.31
CA PRO A 45 -16.06 8.51 -23.17
C PRO A 45 -17.35 7.74 -23.43
N ALA A 46 -17.40 6.48 -22.98
CA ALA A 46 -18.56 5.60 -23.16
C ALA A 46 -19.81 6.13 -22.43
N ALA A 47 -20.97 5.98 -23.04
CA ALA A 47 -22.23 6.46 -22.47
C ALA A 47 -22.73 5.59 -21.31
N THR A 48 -22.47 4.29 -21.34
CA THR A 48 -22.86 3.32 -20.30
C THR A 48 -21.72 2.40 -19.90
N ALA A 49 -21.84 1.76 -18.73
CA ALA A 49 -20.88 0.75 -18.29
C ALA A 49 -20.77 -0.44 -19.25
N GLY A 50 -21.88 -0.83 -19.90
CA GLY A 50 -21.88 -1.90 -20.89
C GLY A 50 -21.12 -1.52 -22.17
N ASP A 51 -21.28 -0.28 -22.65
CA ASP A 51 -20.53 0.23 -23.79
C ASP A 51 -19.04 0.32 -23.44
N TYR A 52 -18.71 0.80 -22.24
CA TYR A 52 -17.33 0.84 -21.74
C TYR A 52 -16.69 -0.56 -21.76
N ASP A 53 -17.38 -1.55 -21.21
CA ASP A 53 -16.89 -2.93 -21.13
C ASP A 53 -16.65 -3.51 -22.53
N LYS A 54 -17.54 -3.23 -23.47
CA LYS A 54 -17.41 -3.66 -24.87
C LYS A 54 -16.20 -2.99 -25.54
N ILE A 55 -16.08 -1.67 -25.45
CA ILE A 55 -15.00 -0.90 -26.06
C ILE A 55 -13.64 -1.34 -25.49
N MET A 56 -13.51 -1.45 -24.15
CA MET A 56 -12.27 -1.89 -23.52
C MET A 56 -11.94 -3.34 -23.85
N GLY A 57 -12.95 -4.19 -23.97
CA GLY A 57 -12.75 -5.59 -24.40
C GLY A 57 -12.24 -5.70 -25.84
N GLU A 58 -12.78 -4.92 -26.76
CA GLU A 58 -12.32 -4.86 -28.15
C GLU A 58 -10.87 -4.33 -28.21
N LEU A 59 -10.54 -3.24 -27.49
CA LEU A 59 -9.19 -2.71 -27.40
C LEU A 59 -8.20 -3.71 -26.79
N ALA A 60 -8.56 -4.34 -25.66
CA ALA A 60 -7.70 -5.33 -25.02
C ALA A 60 -7.45 -6.55 -25.92
N ALA A 61 -8.44 -6.95 -26.73
CA ALA A 61 -8.31 -8.06 -27.68
C ALA A 61 -7.34 -7.76 -28.84
N THR A 62 -7.04 -6.48 -29.13
CA THR A 62 -5.99 -6.11 -30.10
C THR A 62 -4.57 -6.41 -29.59
N GLY A 63 -4.42 -6.69 -28.30
CA GLY A 63 -3.17 -7.07 -27.68
C GLY A 63 -2.11 -5.97 -27.73
N ALA A 64 -0.84 -6.39 -27.86
CA ALA A 64 0.30 -5.48 -27.84
C ALA A 64 0.30 -4.47 -28.99
N GLU A 65 -0.24 -4.85 -30.16
CA GLU A 65 -0.28 -3.99 -31.34
C GLU A 65 -1.21 -2.78 -31.12
N GLY A 66 -2.46 -2.99 -30.70
CA GLY A 66 -3.40 -1.90 -30.48
C GLY A 66 -3.01 -1.00 -29.31
N VAL A 67 -2.50 -1.56 -28.22
CA VAL A 67 -1.92 -0.78 -27.11
C VAL A 67 -0.74 0.06 -27.60
N GLY A 68 0.10 -0.51 -28.47
CA GLY A 68 1.21 0.20 -29.09
C GLY A 68 0.73 1.39 -29.95
N ILE A 69 -0.28 1.18 -30.79
CA ILE A 69 -0.87 2.24 -31.63
C ILE A 69 -1.44 3.37 -30.74
N LEU A 70 -2.20 3.03 -29.69
CA LEU A 70 -2.70 4.03 -28.73
C LEU A 70 -1.55 4.83 -28.10
N ALA A 71 -0.54 4.14 -27.60
CA ALA A 71 0.59 4.79 -26.92
C ALA A 71 1.41 5.70 -27.88
N ASP A 72 1.49 5.35 -29.17
CA ASP A 72 2.18 6.17 -30.18
C ASP A 72 1.42 7.45 -30.53
N MET A 73 0.13 7.56 -30.14
CA MET A 73 -0.65 8.80 -30.24
C MET A 73 -0.38 9.79 -29.10
N LEU A 74 0.35 9.39 -28.04
CA LEU A 74 0.72 10.29 -26.95
C LEU A 74 1.70 11.35 -27.46
N VAL A 75 1.36 12.61 -27.24
CA VAL A 75 2.20 13.75 -27.59
C VAL A 75 2.69 14.49 -26.35
N PRO A 76 3.85 15.17 -26.39
CA PRO A 76 4.26 16.07 -25.32
C PRO A 76 3.18 17.13 -25.04
N ALA A 77 3.00 17.52 -23.78
CA ALA A 77 1.97 18.48 -23.37
C ALA A 77 2.06 19.83 -24.12
N SER A 78 3.23 20.20 -24.62
CA SER A 78 3.44 21.40 -25.46
C SER A 78 2.91 21.26 -26.90
N GLN A 79 2.54 20.04 -27.34
CA GLN A 79 2.15 19.75 -28.73
C GLN A 79 0.69 19.36 -28.87
N GLY A 80 -0.02 19.08 -27.78
CA GLY A 80 -1.42 18.68 -27.81
C GLY A 80 -1.96 18.17 -26.49
N GLU A 81 -3.15 17.60 -26.55
CA GLU A 81 -3.83 16.99 -25.40
C GLU A 81 -3.92 15.48 -25.58
N ASN A 82 -3.67 14.74 -24.51
CA ASN A 82 -3.66 13.28 -24.49
C ASN A 82 -4.92 12.67 -23.87
N ALA A 83 -5.87 13.48 -23.39
CA ALA A 83 -6.98 13.03 -22.53
C ALA A 83 -7.74 11.80 -23.06
N ALA A 84 -8.06 11.75 -24.36
CA ALA A 84 -8.77 10.62 -24.94
C ALA A 84 -7.89 9.35 -25.00
N VAL A 85 -6.63 9.51 -25.35
CA VAL A 85 -5.65 8.40 -25.44
C VAL A 85 -5.31 7.87 -24.05
N GLU A 86 -5.08 8.77 -23.11
CA GLU A 86 -4.83 8.42 -21.69
C GLU A 86 -6.02 7.69 -21.09
N TYR A 87 -7.24 8.16 -21.38
CA TYR A 87 -8.47 7.49 -20.92
C TYR A 87 -8.57 6.07 -21.50
N ALA A 88 -8.28 5.88 -22.79
CA ALA A 88 -8.30 4.56 -23.43
C ALA A 88 -7.24 3.62 -22.85
N LEU A 89 -5.99 4.08 -22.72
CA LEU A 89 -4.89 3.28 -22.15
C LEU A 89 -5.15 2.90 -20.69
N ASN A 90 -5.63 3.86 -19.88
CA ASN A 90 -6.03 3.57 -18.49
C ASN A 90 -7.19 2.58 -18.42
N GLY A 91 -8.16 2.76 -19.31
CA GLY A 91 -9.31 1.86 -19.43
C GLY A 91 -8.88 0.42 -19.73
N VAL A 92 -8.03 0.21 -20.73
CA VAL A 92 -7.51 -1.11 -21.09
C VAL A 92 -6.68 -1.72 -19.96
N ALA A 93 -5.75 -0.95 -19.37
CA ALA A 93 -4.94 -1.42 -18.25
C ALA A 93 -5.79 -1.87 -17.06
N SER A 94 -6.82 -1.10 -16.72
CA SER A 94 -7.77 -1.45 -15.65
C SER A 94 -8.66 -2.64 -16.03
N PHE A 95 -9.13 -2.70 -17.28
CA PHE A 95 -10.02 -3.74 -17.77
C PHE A 95 -9.42 -5.14 -17.63
N VAL A 96 -8.14 -5.31 -17.98
CA VAL A 96 -7.47 -6.62 -17.94
C VAL A 96 -7.14 -7.11 -16.53
N THR A 97 -7.38 -6.31 -15.50
CA THR A 97 -7.19 -6.72 -14.09
C THR A 97 -8.42 -7.40 -13.50
N ALA A 98 -9.57 -7.30 -14.15
CA ALA A 98 -10.80 -7.90 -13.67
C ALA A 98 -10.81 -9.42 -13.84
N ALA A 99 -11.48 -10.11 -12.91
CA ALA A 99 -11.62 -11.57 -12.94
C ALA A 99 -12.21 -12.07 -14.28
N GLY A 100 -11.61 -13.13 -14.83
CA GLY A 100 -11.99 -13.73 -16.11
C GLY A 100 -11.39 -13.05 -17.34
N ARG A 101 -10.50 -12.07 -17.17
CA ARG A 101 -9.82 -11.33 -18.25
C ARG A 101 -8.29 -11.50 -18.23
N GLU A 102 -7.80 -12.38 -17.37
CA GLU A 102 -6.37 -12.56 -17.09
C GLU A 102 -5.58 -12.96 -18.34
N GLN A 103 -6.20 -13.65 -19.31
CA GLN A 103 -5.59 -14.07 -20.56
C GLN A 103 -5.22 -12.91 -21.49
N LEU A 104 -5.84 -11.73 -21.34
CA LEU A 104 -5.54 -10.53 -22.14
C LEU A 104 -4.39 -9.71 -21.56
N ARG A 105 -4.13 -9.87 -20.27
CA ARG A 105 -3.20 -9.05 -19.50
C ARG A 105 -1.76 -9.09 -20.02
N PRO A 106 -1.15 -10.28 -20.35
CA PRO A 106 0.23 -10.32 -20.84
C PRO A 106 0.46 -9.49 -22.10
N ALA A 107 -0.45 -9.57 -23.09
CA ALA A 107 -0.30 -8.83 -24.34
C ALA A 107 -0.45 -7.31 -24.14
N VAL A 108 -1.35 -6.87 -23.24
CA VAL A 108 -1.48 -5.45 -22.89
C VAL A 108 -0.21 -4.94 -22.18
N CYS A 109 0.33 -5.70 -21.24
CA CYS A 109 1.60 -5.35 -20.56
C CYS A 109 2.77 -5.30 -21.54
N GLU A 110 2.85 -6.23 -22.48
CA GLU A 110 3.87 -6.23 -23.55
C GLU A 110 3.79 -4.94 -24.39
N GLY A 111 2.59 -4.55 -24.82
CA GLY A 111 2.37 -3.33 -25.58
C GLY A 111 2.79 -2.07 -24.82
N LEU A 112 2.43 -1.97 -23.52
CA LEU A 112 2.83 -0.85 -22.65
C LEU A 112 4.35 -0.80 -22.43
N LEU A 113 5.01 -1.93 -22.20
CA LEU A 113 6.47 -2.01 -22.04
C LEU A 113 7.21 -1.63 -23.32
N ALA A 114 6.73 -2.12 -24.47
CA ALA A 114 7.30 -1.74 -25.76
C ALA A 114 7.12 -0.24 -26.05
N ALA A 115 5.97 0.34 -25.68
CA ALA A 115 5.71 1.76 -25.79
C ALA A 115 6.63 2.57 -24.85
N LEU A 116 6.78 2.15 -23.61
CA LEU A 116 7.69 2.78 -22.64
C LEU A 116 9.14 2.84 -23.17
N ALA A 117 9.61 1.76 -23.78
CA ALA A 117 10.97 1.67 -24.30
C ALA A 117 11.24 2.65 -25.47
N ARG A 118 10.23 2.97 -26.28
CA ARG A 118 10.38 3.87 -27.45
C ARG A 118 9.93 5.32 -27.19
N CYS A 119 9.10 5.57 -26.18
CA CYS A 119 8.63 6.89 -25.82
C CYS A 119 9.80 7.79 -25.37
N LYS A 120 9.79 9.08 -25.80
CA LYS A 120 10.87 10.03 -25.51
C LYS A 120 10.47 11.11 -24.51
N ASP A 121 9.18 11.37 -24.37
CA ASP A 121 8.67 12.37 -23.44
C ASP A 121 8.55 11.77 -22.04
N ASP A 122 9.20 12.39 -21.05
CA ASP A 122 9.30 11.85 -19.70
C ASP A 122 7.93 11.81 -18.99
N ALA A 123 7.04 12.75 -19.25
CA ALA A 123 5.69 12.74 -18.69
C ALA A 123 4.87 11.56 -19.24
N ASN A 124 4.94 11.33 -20.55
CA ASN A 124 4.27 10.19 -21.18
C ASN A 124 4.89 8.84 -20.74
N ARG A 125 6.21 8.78 -20.54
CA ARG A 125 6.89 7.60 -19.97
C ARG A 125 6.39 7.32 -18.56
N ALA A 126 6.31 8.35 -17.71
CA ALA A 126 5.79 8.20 -16.34
C ALA A 126 4.30 7.77 -16.34
N PHE A 127 3.50 8.30 -17.28
CA PHE A 127 2.13 7.86 -17.49
C PHE A 127 2.08 6.37 -17.86
N LEU A 128 2.89 5.90 -18.82
CA LEU A 128 2.94 4.47 -19.19
C LEU A 128 3.35 3.57 -18.02
N VAL A 129 4.31 4.00 -17.18
CA VAL A 129 4.66 3.29 -15.95
C VAL A 129 3.46 3.22 -15.00
N SER A 130 2.65 4.27 -14.89
CA SER A 130 1.44 4.24 -14.05
C SER A 130 0.38 3.27 -14.57
N GLN A 131 0.29 3.05 -15.89
CA GLN A 131 -0.58 2.01 -16.44
C GLN A 131 -0.04 0.61 -16.12
N LEU A 132 1.28 0.41 -16.22
CA LEU A 132 1.93 -0.82 -15.81
C LEU A 132 1.78 -1.09 -14.29
N GLN A 133 1.75 -0.05 -13.46
CA GLN A 133 1.44 -0.19 -12.03
C GLN A 133 0.07 -0.85 -11.79
N LEU A 134 -0.91 -0.60 -12.66
CA LEU A 134 -2.24 -1.21 -12.57
C LEU A 134 -2.23 -2.69 -13.02
N CYS A 135 -1.58 -2.99 -14.14
CA CYS A 135 -1.77 -4.28 -14.81
C CYS A 135 -0.53 -5.19 -14.84
N ALA A 136 0.68 -4.72 -14.53
CA ALA A 136 1.87 -5.57 -14.59
C ALA A 136 1.83 -6.74 -13.59
N THR A 137 2.57 -7.78 -13.91
CA THR A 137 2.73 -8.99 -13.10
C THR A 137 4.20 -9.17 -12.72
N ALA A 138 4.52 -10.18 -11.92
CA ALA A 138 5.89 -10.52 -11.56
C ALA A 138 6.80 -10.71 -12.79
N ASP A 139 6.28 -11.23 -13.90
CA ASP A 139 7.03 -11.42 -15.16
C ASP A 139 7.52 -10.09 -15.76
N ASN A 140 6.83 -8.99 -15.48
CA ASN A 140 7.18 -7.66 -15.98
C ASN A 140 8.13 -6.89 -15.04
N ALA A 141 8.25 -7.34 -13.78
CA ALA A 141 8.95 -6.61 -12.74
C ALA A 141 10.44 -6.35 -13.07
N ALA A 142 11.14 -7.34 -13.63
CA ALA A 142 12.55 -7.19 -14.00
C ALA A 142 12.75 -6.16 -15.13
N THR A 143 11.84 -6.13 -16.11
CA THR A 143 11.88 -5.14 -17.21
C THR A 143 11.63 -3.72 -16.69
N LEU A 144 10.68 -3.55 -15.77
CA LEU A 144 10.43 -2.26 -15.11
C LEU A 144 11.61 -1.82 -14.25
N ALA A 145 12.23 -2.74 -13.52
CA ALA A 145 13.37 -2.45 -12.65
C ALA A 145 14.58 -1.86 -13.41
N ALA A 146 14.69 -2.11 -14.72
CA ALA A 146 15.75 -1.52 -15.56
C ALA A 146 15.68 0.03 -15.63
N TYR A 147 14.55 0.63 -15.30
CA TYR A 147 14.35 2.09 -15.27
C TYR A 147 14.53 2.71 -13.89
N ILE A 148 14.97 1.95 -12.87
CA ILE A 148 15.07 2.43 -11.47
C ILE A 148 16.07 3.57 -11.29
N ASP A 149 17.09 3.67 -12.16
CA ASP A 149 18.11 4.71 -12.13
C ASP A 149 17.76 5.93 -13.00
N ASP A 150 16.63 5.89 -13.71
CA ASP A 150 16.15 7.02 -14.49
C ASP A 150 15.63 8.11 -13.53
N PRO A 151 16.13 9.37 -13.65
CA PRO A 151 15.79 10.43 -12.70
C PRO A 151 14.30 10.80 -12.69
N TYR A 152 13.56 10.54 -13.76
CA TYR A 152 12.12 10.79 -13.86
C TYR A 152 11.27 9.54 -13.54
N LEU A 153 11.80 8.35 -13.81
CA LEU A 153 11.02 7.11 -13.70
C LEU A 153 11.33 6.32 -12.44
N GLY A 154 12.45 6.57 -11.75
CA GLY A 154 12.84 5.77 -10.59
C GLY A 154 11.73 5.63 -9.55
N ASP A 155 11.13 6.74 -9.12
CA ASP A 155 10.02 6.74 -8.16
C ASP A 155 8.73 6.09 -8.72
N PRO A 156 8.23 6.43 -9.93
CA PRO A 156 7.13 5.72 -10.56
C PRO A 156 7.35 4.20 -10.66
N VAL A 157 8.54 3.79 -11.08
CA VAL A 157 8.91 2.36 -11.21
C VAL A 157 8.90 1.67 -9.86
N LEU A 158 9.46 2.29 -8.83
CA LEU A 158 9.42 1.70 -7.49
C LEU A 158 7.98 1.52 -6.97
N ARG A 159 7.12 2.53 -7.17
CA ARG A 159 5.69 2.40 -6.83
C ARG A 159 5.01 1.27 -7.62
N ALA A 160 5.33 1.13 -8.90
CA ALA A 160 4.82 0.02 -9.69
C ALA A 160 5.31 -1.33 -9.13
N LEU A 161 6.60 -1.47 -8.81
CA LEU A 161 7.16 -2.69 -8.22
C LEU A 161 6.53 -3.03 -6.86
N ILE A 162 6.22 -2.02 -6.02
CA ILE A 162 5.49 -2.24 -4.76
C ILE A 162 4.10 -2.81 -5.01
N SER A 163 3.39 -2.30 -6.03
CA SER A 163 2.02 -2.71 -6.37
C SER A 163 1.95 -4.08 -7.05
N ILE A 164 3.01 -4.49 -7.76
CA ILE A 164 3.06 -5.78 -8.46
C ILE A 164 3.13 -6.93 -7.43
N PRO A 165 2.16 -7.88 -7.43
CA PRO A 165 2.28 -9.10 -6.63
C PRO A 165 3.55 -9.89 -7.00
N ASP A 166 4.16 -10.51 -5.99
CA ASP A 166 5.33 -11.41 -6.15
C ASP A 166 6.57 -10.75 -6.81
N SER A 167 6.69 -9.42 -6.71
CA SER A 167 7.87 -8.66 -7.21
C SER A 167 9.08 -8.67 -6.27
N GLU A 168 8.97 -9.33 -5.11
CA GLU A 168 9.98 -9.32 -4.04
C GLU A 168 11.36 -9.78 -4.53
N ALA A 169 11.40 -10.79 -5.41
CA ALA A 169 12.67 -11.28 -5.98
C ALA A 169 13.40 -10.18 -6.77
N THR A 170 12.67 -9.37 -7.52
CA THR A 170 13.21 -8.23 -8.27
C THR A 170 13.71 -7.14 -7.33
N LEU A 171 12.93 -6.76 -6.31
CA LEU A 171 13.35 -5.78 -5.30
C LEU A 171 14.59 -6.24 -4.53
N LEU A 172 14.67 -7.53 -4.15
CA LEU A 172 15.85 -8.11 -3.51
C LEU A 172 17.08 -8.11 -4.43
N SER A 173 16.89 -8.31 -5.74
CA SER A 173 17.97 -8.21 -6.72
C SER A 173 18.51 -6.78 -6.80
N LEU A 174 17.63 -5.77 -6.86
CA LEU A 174 18.00 -4.36 -6.80
C LEU A 174 18.78 -4.02 -5.53
N ALA A 175 18.30 -4.50 -4.38
CA ALA A 175 18.91 -4.21 -3.07
C ALA A 175 20.31 -4.83 -2.87
N ARG A 176 20.69 -5.82 -3.67
CA ARG A 176 22.03 -6.42 -3.64
C ARG A 176 23.07 -5.66 -4.47
N ARG A 177 22.67 -4.62 -5.17
CA ARG A 177 23.59 -3.77 -5.92
C ARG A 177 24.53 -3.03 -4.96
N SER A 178 25.77 -2.88 -5.35
CA SER A 178 26.82 -2.19 -4.56
C SER A 178 26.86 -0.68 -4.77
N ASP A 179 26.22 -0.18 -5.80
CA ASP A 179 26.23 1.21 -6.29
C ASP A 179 25.01 2.03 -5.85
N LEU A 180 24.20 1.51 -4.93
CA LEU A 180 23.01 2.20 -4.44
C LEU A 180 23.38 3.45 -3.63
N SER A 181 22.76 4.58 -3.99
CA SER A 181 22.76 5.78 -3.16
C SER A 181 21.93 5.59 -1.88
N ASP A 182 22.11 6.44 -0.88
CA ASP A 182 21.31 6.40 0.34
C ASP A 182 19.83 6.65 0.07
N ALA A 183 19.48 7.52 -0.87
CA ALA A 183 18.11 7.72 -1.31
C ALA A 183 17.49 6.45 -1.90
N GLN A 184 18.23 5.70 -2.71
CA GLN A 184 17.76 4.42 -3.26
C GLN A 184 17.62 3.34 -2.18
N ARG A 185 18.55 3.29 -1.20
CA ARG A 185 18.42 2.39 -0.05
C ARG A 185 17.18 2.72 0.78
N ALA A 186 16.92 4.00 1.05
CA ALA A 186 15.73 4.44 1.76
C ALA A 186 14.45 4.07 1.00
N ALA A 187 14.41 4.28 -0.31
CA ALA A 187 13.28 3.95 -1.16
C ALA A 187 13.01 2.43 -1.21
N LEU A 188 14.06 1.60 -1.33
CA LEU A 188 13.96 0.14 -1.27
C LEU A 188 13.55 -0.34 0.13
N ALA A 189 14.04 0.28 1.20
CA ALA A 189 13.62 -0.03 2.56
C ALA A 189 12.11 0.20 2.73
N TYR A 190 11.61 1.33 2.26
CA TYR A 190 10.18 1.60 2.22
C TYR A 190 9.41 0.49 1.47
N ALA A 191 9.87 0.11 0.28
CA ALA A 191 9.24 -0.94 -0.51
C ALA A 191 9.19 -2.30 0.24
N PHE A 192 10.27 -2.67 0.93
CA PHE A 192 10.29 -3.89 1.74
C PHE A 192 9.37 -3.83 2.94
N GLY A 193 9.25 -2.67 3.57
CA GLY A 193 8.31 -2.44 4.67
C GLY A 193 6.86 -2.59 4.23
N GLU A 194 6.47 -1.98 3.10
CA GLU A 194 5.12 -2.05 2.52
C GLU A 194 4.75 -3.49 2.11
N LYS A 195 5.68 -4.18 1.48
CA LYS A 195 5.48 -5.58 1.06
C LYS A 195 5.72 -6.61 2.18
N ARG A 196 6.16 -6.17 3.35
CA ARG A 196 6.54 -7.04 4.48
C ARG A 196 7.50 -8.16 4.08
N THR A 197 8.51 -7.82 3.29
CA THR A 197 9.46 -8.76 2.70
C THR A 197 10.48 -9.23 3.73
N ALA A 198 10.18 -10.28 4.48
CA ALA A 198 11.06 -10.81 5.53
C ALA A 198 12.47 -11.17 5.04
N ALA A 199 12.61 -11.62 3.79
CA ALA A 199 13.91 -11.92 3.19
C ALA A 199 14.84 -10.70 3.03
N ALA A 200 14.31 -9.48 3.16
CA ALA A 200 15.11 -8.24 3.12
C ALA A 200 15.78 -7.92 4.44
N GLU A 201 15.39 -8.53 5.57
CA GLU A 201 15.90 -8.20 6.91
C GLU A 201 17.44 -8.16 6.99
N PRO A 202 18.19 -9.16 6.49
CA PRO A 202 19.66 -9.11 6.58
C PRO A 202 20.27 -7.95 5.78
N ILE A 203 19.65 -7.56 4.66
CA ILE A 203 20.10 -6.44 3.83
C ILE A 203 19.85 -5.12 4.57
N LEU A 204 18.63 -4.94 5.09
CA LEU A 204 18.25 -3.74 5.85
C LEU A 204 19.12 -3.55 7.10
N LEU A 205 19.40 -4.63 7.85
CA LEU A 205 20.31 -4.60 9.00
C LEU A 205 21.72 -4.19 8.58
N GLY A 206 22.21 -4.70 7.44
CA GLY A 206 23.53 -4.35 6.92
C GLY A 206 23.64 -2.89 6.45
N TRP A 207 22.53 -2.22 6.16
CA TRP A 207 22.53 -0.81 5.75
C TRP A 207 22.49 0.17 6.92
N ILE A 208 22.20 -0.26 8.16
CA ILE A 208 22.13 0.64 9.33
C ILE A 208 23.48 1.31 9.61
N ASP A 209 24.57 0.54 9.49
CA ASP A 209 25.90 1.06 9.73
C ASP A 209 26.31 2.03 8.61
N GLY A 210 26.63 3.26 8.99
CA GLY A 210 27.01 4.32 8.05
C GLY A 210 25.81 5.06 7.40
N ALA A 211 24.56 4.65 7.64
CA ALA A 211 23.40 5.38 7.18
C ALA A 211 23.26 6.75 7.88
N ASP A 212 22.82 7.76 7.15
CA ASP A 212 22.37 9.02 7.72
C ASP A 212 20.98 8.87 8.38
N ASP A 213 20.51 9.90 9.08
CA ASP A 213 19.24 9.84 9.78
C ASP A 213 18.03 9.78 8.82
N ALA A 214 18.13 10.36 7.65
CA ALA A 214 17.09 10.26 6.62
C ALA A 214 16.93 8.80 6.12
N THR A 215 18.03 8.13 5.88
CA THR A 215 18.04 6.71 5.51
C THR A 215 17.55 5.83 6.67
N ARG A 216 17.98 6.09 7.92
CA ARG A 216 17.49 5.39 9.11
C ARG A 216 15.99 5.54 9.31
N ALA A 217 15.43 6.72 9.01
CA ALA A 217 13.99 6.98 9.05
C ALA A 217 13.17 6.08 8.12
N ALA A 218 13.79 5.52 7.08
CA ALA A 218 13.18 4.49 6.24
C ALA A 218 13.50 3.06 6.71
N LEU A 219 14.73 2.82 7.17
CA LEU A 219 15.20 1.49 7.60
C LEU A 219 14.46 0.99 8.84
N TYR A 220 14.31 1.81 9.89
CA TYR A 220 13.72 1.35 11.14
C TYR A 220 12.22 0.98 10.99
N PRO A 221 11.36 1.78 10.34
CA PRO A 221 9.99 1.35 10.07
C PRO A 221 9.89 0.11 9.18
N ALA A 222 10.79 -0.04 8.21
CA ALA A 222 10.85 -1.23 7.37
C ALA A 222 11.17 -2.48 8.21
N LEU A 223 12.20 -2.42 9.07
CA LEU A 223 12.53 -3.49 10.01
C LEU A 223 11.41 -3.77 11.02
N ALA A 224 10.67 -2.74 11.43
CA ALA A 224 9.47 -2.94 12.24
C ALA A 224 8.37 -3.71 11.50
N SER A 225 8.26 -3.53 10.19
CA SER A 225 7.22 -4.15 9.35
C SER A 225 7.58 -5.56 8.87
N CYS A 226 8.85 -5.84 8.53
CA CYS A 226 9.29 -7.10 7.94
C CYS A 226 10.36 -7.86 8.73
N GLY A 227 10.97 -7.25 9.78
CA GLY A 227 12.02 -7.85 10.57
C GLY A 227 11.52 -8.91 11.55
N THR A 228 12.46 -9.63 12.17
CA THR A 228 12.20 -10.67 13.18
C THR A 228 12.86 -10.29 14.51
N ALA A 229 12.98 -11.25 15.43
CA ALA A 229 13.74 -11.08 16.66
C ALA A 229 15.22 -10.64 16.43
N ALA A 230 15.79 -10.86 15.24
CA ALA A 230 17.11 -10.37 14.88
C ALA A 230 17.14 -8.83 14.80
N SER A 231 16.10 -8.23 14.22
CA SER A 231 15.94 -6.76 14.16
C SER A 231 15.68 -6.12 15.52
N ALA A 232 15.09 -6.85 16.48
CA ALA A 232 14.75 -6.31 17.79
C ALA A 232 15.97 -5.77 18.54
N LYS A 233 17.15 -6.40 18.39
CA LYS A 233 18.39 -5.94 19.02
C LYS A 233 18.87 -4.61 18.44
N ALA A 234 18.82 -4.46 17.13
CA ALA A 234 19.26 -3.24 16.45
C ALA A 234 18.31 -2.07 16.77
N LEU A 235 17.00 -2.32 16.71
CA LEU A 235 15.99 -1.30 17.05
C LEU A 235 16.00 -0.93 18.53
N GLU A 236 16.25 -1.90 19.45
CA GLU A 236 16.45 -1.60 20.88
C GLU A 236 17.65 -0.68 21.09
N ALA A 237 18.77 -0.94 20.40
CA ALA A 237 19.96 -0.10 20.48
C ALA A 237 19.69 1.32 19.96
N ALA A 238 19.01 1.45 18.84
CA ALA A 238 18.62 2.74 18.27
C ALA A 238 17.66 3.51 19.21
N ALA A 239 16.60 2.87 19.70
CA ALA A 239 15.66 3.48 20.64
C ALA A 239 16.34 3.94 21.96
N ARG A 240 17.28 3.15 22.44
CA ARG A 240 18.06 3.50 23.64
C ARG A 240 19.00 4.69 23.40
N ALA A 241 19.55 4.82 22.19
CA ALA A 241 20.44 5.95 21.85
C ALA A 241 19.72 7.29 21.92
N VAL A 242 18.39 7.31 21.71
CA VAL A 242 17.52 8.50 21.83
C VAL A 242 16.74 8.52 23.15
N ASP A 243 17.21 7.77 24.16
CA ASP A 243 16.56 7.65 25.47
C ASP A 243 15.05 7.33 25.36
N TYR A 244 14.70 6.45 24.44
CA TYR A 244 13.30 6.10 24.12
C TYR A 244 12.42 7.31 23.82
N GLY A 245 12.98 8.41 23.33
CA GLY A 245 12.28 9.61 22.91
C GLY A 245 11.63 9.46 21.56
N CYS A 246 10.92 10.52 21.16
CA CYS A 246 10.50 10.74 19.79
C CYS A 246 11.69 11.38 19.05
N ASP A 247 12.05 10.84 17.91
CA ASP A 247 13.10 11.32 17.04
C ASP A 247 12.71 11.20 15.56
N GLU A 248 13.47 11.83 14.68
CA GLU A 248 13.18 11.84 13.23
C GLU A 248 13.33 10.47 12.58
N THR A 249 14.12 9.56 13.19
CA THR A 249 14.30 8.20 12.67
C THR A 249 13.20 7.24 13.08
N ALA A 250 12.29 7.65 13.97
CA ALA A 250 11.23 6.82 14.55
C ALA A 250 11.76 5.54 15.23
N ALA A 251 12.96 5.57 15.81
CA ALA A 251 13.63 4.41 16.39
C ALA A 251 12.79 3.75 17.49
N THR A 252 12.25 4.55 18.42
CA THR A 252 11.43 4.06 19.54
C THR A 252 10.12 3.45 19.07
N ASP A 253 9.41 4.14 18.17
CA ASP A 253 8.15 3.66 17.59
C ASP A 253 8.37 2.34 16.84
N SER A 254 9.41 2.30 16.01
CA SER A 254 9.76 1.10 15.24
C SER A 254 10.07 -0.10 16.14
N TYR A 255 10.79 0.13 17.25
CA TYR A 255 11.06 -0.94 18.20
C TYR A 255 9.79 -1.48 18.85
N LEU A 256 8.92 -0.59 19.34
CA LEU A 256 7.66 -0.97 19.98
C LEU A 256 6.71 -1.70 18.99
N ARG A 257 6.61 -1.20 17.76
CA ARG A 257 5.82 -1.83 16.69
C ARG A 257 6.33 -3.23 16.33
N LEU A 258 7.66 -3.41 16.28
CA LEU A 258 8.23 -4.74 16.07
C LEU A 258 7.83 -5.71 17.19
N LEU A 259 7.96 -5.29 18.47
CA LEU A 259 7.59 -6.14 19.60
C LEU A 259 6.12 -6.52 19.57
N ASP A 260 5.23 -5.59 19.20
CA ASP A 260 3.81 -5.82 19.09
C ASP A 260 3.49 -6.84 18.00
N ARG A 261 4.07 -6.68 16.80
CA ARG A 261 3.92 -7.61 15.68
C ARG A 261 4.45 -9.01 16.00
N MET A 262 5.56 -9.12 16.71
CA MET A 262 6.15 -10.39 17.13
C MET A 262 5.19 -11.23 17.99
N VAL A 263 4.23 -10.61 18.69
CA VAL A 263 3.19 -11.33 19.44
C VAL A 263 2.29 -12.12 18.48
N ASP A 264 1.88 -11.51 17.38
CA ASP A 264 0.97 -12.12 16.40
C ASP A 264 1.68 -13.17 15.52
N GLU A 265 2.98 -13.01 15.31
CA GLU A 265 3.78 -13.85 14.42
C GLU A 265 4.49 -15.02 15.12
N GLY A 266 4.05 -15.37 16.35
CA GLY A 266 4.51 -16.56 17.05
C GLY A 266 5.81 -16.38 17.85
N ALA A 267 6.39 -15.15 17.89
CA ALA A 267 7.58 -14.81 18.70
C ALA A 267 7.23 -14.12 20.02
N ALA A 268 6.02 -14.35 20.54
CA ALA A 268 5.49 -13.69 21.75
C ALA A 268 6.41 -13.81 22.97
N ARG A 269 7.12 -14.93 23.13
CA ARG A 269 8.07 -15.10 24.26
C ARG A 269 9.21 -14.09 24.23
N ASP A 270 9.78 -13.83 23.07
CA ASP A 270 10.89 -12.89 22.91
C ASP A 270 10.38 -11.45 23.02
N ALA A 271 9.21 -11.15 22.44
CA ALA A 271 8.55 -9.87 22.60
C ALA A 271 8.28 -9.52 24.08
N VAL A 272 7.69 -10.44 24.82
CA VAL A 272 7.44 -10.27 26.27
C VAL A 272 8.73 -10.08 27.08
N LYS A 273 9.78 -10.84 26.75
CA LYS A 273 11.10 -10.67 27.42
C LYS A 273 11.67 -9.27 27.17
N ALA A 274 11.53 -8.75 25.97
CA ALA A 274 11.95 -7.39 25.62
C ALA A 274 11.07 -6.34 26.31
N ALA A 275 9.75 -6.48 26.23
CA ALA A 275 8.78 -5.58 26.85
C ALA A 275 8.95 -5.47 28.37
N LYS A 276 9.24 -6.58 29.07
CA LYS A 276 9.51 -6.57 30.51
C LYS A 276 10.73 -5.71 30.91
N ARG A 277 11.71 -5.52 30.01
CA ARG A 277 12.82 -4.58 30.26
C ARG A 277 12.36 -3.12 30.16
N LEU A 278 11.44 -2.84 29.21
CA LEU A 278 10.90 -1.50 28.98
C LEU A 278 9.97 -1.00 30.09
N LEU A 279 9.41 -1.89 30.93
CA LEU A 279 8.64 -1.49 32.11
C LEU A 279 9.43 -0.66 33.11
N LYS A 280 10.78 -0.64 33.01
CA LYS A 280 11.67 0.18 33.81
C LYS A 280 12.01 1.53 33.19
N CYS A 281 11.51 1.82 31.97
CA CYS A 281 11.74 3.08 31.29
C CYS A 281 11.06 4.23 32.06
N GLU A 282 11.67 5.41 32.11
CA GLU A 282 11.10 6.58 32.76
C GLU A 282 9.87 7.13 32.00
N ARG A 283 9.78 6.90 30.69
CA ARG A 283 8.71 7.40 29.85
C ARG A 283 7.43 6.56 29.99
N ALA A 284 6.35 7.20 30.45
CA ALA A 284 5.08 6.52 30.71
C ALA A 284 4.46 5.89 29.45
N ASN A 285 4.55 6.55 28.30
CA ASN A 285 4.08 6.03 27.03
C ASN A 285 4.81 4.76 26.60
N VAL A 286 6.13 4.67 26.81
CA VAL A 286 6.93 3.47 26.50
C VAL A 286 6.57 2.32 27.45
N ARG A 287 6.41 2.61 28.77
CA ARG A 287 5.91 1.61 29.73
C ARG A 287 4.53 1.09 29.35
N GLY A 288 3.63 2.02 28.92
CA GLY A 288 2.29 1.67 28.46
C GLY A 288 2.31 0.72 27.27
N ALA A 289 3.05 1.06 26.22
CA ALA A 289 3.20 0.21 25.04
C ALA A 289 3.85 -1.15 25.37
N ALA A 290 4.85 -1.17 26.27
CA ALA A 290 5.44 -2.41 26.75
C ALA A 290 4.42 -3.29 27.50
N LEU A 291 3.57 -2.68 28.33
CA LEU A 291 2.50 -3.39 29.03
C LEU A 291 1.47 -3.95 28.06
N GLU A 292 1.14 -3.22 27.00
CA GLU A 292 0.25 -3.71 25.92
C GLU A 292 0.77 -5.01 25.33
N VAL A 293 2.04 -5.04 24.93
CA VAL A 293 2.70 -6.25 24.40
C VAL A 293 2.56 -7.43 25.37
N ILE A 294 2.79 -7.18 26.67
CA ILE A 294 2.69 -8.24 27.70
C ILE A 294 1.25 -8.73 27.87
N VAL A 295 0.28 -7.81 27.94
CA VAL A 295 -1.16 -8.16 28.08
C VAL A 295 -1.68 -8.88 26.85
N ARG A 296 -1.31 -8.45 25.65
CA ARG A 296 -1.67 -9.13 24.40
C ARG A 296 -1.15 -10.57 24.36
N ALA A 297 0.10 -10.76 24.77
CA ALA A 297 0.76 -12.06 24.74
C ALA A 297 0.32 -13.00 25.87
N GLU A 298 0.17 -12.49 27.09
CA GLU A 298 -0.03 -13.30 28.30
C GLU A 298 -1.49 -13.28 28.82
N GLY A 299 -2.33 -12.35 28.32
CA GLY A 299 -3.72 -12.21 28.77
C GLY A 299 -3.81 -11.88 30.25
N THR A 300 -4.70 -12.54 30.97
CA THR A 300 -4.87 -12.35 32.45
C THR A 300 -3.64 -12.74 33.27
N ARG A 301 -2.72 -13.51 32.72
CA ARG A 301 -1.41 -13.78 33.39
C ARG A 301 -0.55 -12.53 33.54
N ALA A 302 -0.83 -11.47 32.79
CA ALA A 302 -0.18 -10.16 32.91
C ALA A 302 -0.62 -9.37 34.17
N MET A 303 -1.63 -9.82 34.93
CA MET A 303 -2.16 -9.11 36.10
C MET A 303 -1.10 -8.59 37.08
N PRO A 304 -0.02 -9.31 37.41
CA PRO A 304 1.01 -8.75 38.29
C PRO A 304 1.63 -7.44 37.79
N TYR A 305 1.76 -7.27 36.45
CA TYR A 305 2.28 -6.04 35.82
C TYR A 305 1.22 -4.94 35.78
N VAL A 306 -0.03 -5.32 35.56
CA VAL A 306 -1.18 -4.37 35.61
C VAL A 306 -1.32 -3.80 37.02
N LEU A 307 -1.34 -4.62 38.07
CA LEU A 307 -1.43 -4.16 39.45
C LEU A 307 -0.24 -3.28 39.85
N ALA A 308 0.98 -3.65 39.41
CA ALA A 308 2.15 -2.81 39.66
C ALA A 308 2.09 -1.45 38.94
N ALA A 309 1.43 -1.39 37.76
CA ALA A 309 1.20 -0.13 37.05
C ALA A 309 0.17 0.72 37.78
N LEU A 310 -0.87 0.15 38.35
CA LEU A 310 -1.87 0.85 39.15
C LEU A 310 -1.29 1.37 40.47
N GLU A 311 -0.43 0.60 41.13
CA GLU A 311 0.17 0.95 42.43
C GLU A 311 1.19 2.10 42.29
N LYS A 312 2.05 2.04 41.25
CA LYS A 312 3.26 2.90 41.15
C LYS A 312 3.29 3.81 39.93
N GLY A 313 2.30 3.70 39.04
CA GLY A 313 2.26 4.46 37.79
C GLY A 313 1.74 5.88 37.97
N ASP A 314 2.21 6.78 37.12
CA ASP A 314 1.52 8.03 36.86
C ASP A 314 0.17 7.78 36.19
N ILE A 315 -0.67 8.82 36.09
CA ILE A 315 -2.01 8.72 35.50
C ILE A 315 -2.01 8.15 34.06
N GLN A 316 -1.03 8.49 33.25
CA GLN A 316 -0.95 7.98 31.87
C GLN A 316 -0.69 6.49 31.85
N TYR A 317 0.20 6.00 32.70
CA TYR A 317 0.55 4.58 32.76
C TYR A 317 -0.57 3.76 33.42
N ARG A 318 -1.26 4.29 34.44
CA ARG A 318 -2.43 3.63 35.06
C ARG A 318 -3.57 3.49 34.06
N ASN A 319 -3.89 4.54 33.31
CA ASN A 319 -4.95 4.52 32.30
C ASN A 319 -4.60 3.55 31.14
N ALA A 320 -3.34 3.48 30.73
CA ALA A 320 -2.89 2.47 29.75
C ALA A 320 -3.10 1.04 30.28
N ALA A 321 -2.75 0.78 31.55
CA ALA A 321 -2.94 -0.54 32.18
C ALA A 321 -4.41 -0.96 32.20
N LEU A 322 -5.31 -0.07 32.65
CA LEU A 322 -6.75 -0.32 32.67
C LEU A 322 -7.34 -0.50 31.27
N ARG A 323 -6.87 0.28 30.30
CA ARG A 323 -7.30 0.14 28.90
C ARG A 323 -6.96 -1.21 28.34
N TYR A 324 -5.69 -1.64 28.44
CA TYR A 324 -5.24 -2.86 27.79
C TYR A 324 -5.79 -4.14 28.45
N ILE A 325 -5.87 -4.18 29.80
CA ILE A 325 -6.50 -5.32 30.46
C ILE A 325 -8.01 -5.37 30.25
N GLY A 326 -8.63 -4.22 29.95
CA GLY A 326 -10.07 -4.08 29.77
C GLY A 326 -10.64 -5.02 28.70
N ASP A 327 -9.91 -5.29 27.64
CA ASP A 327 -10.33 -6.19 26.57
C ASP A 327 -10.30 -7.69 26.98
N LYS A 328 -9.65 -7.99 28.10
CA LYS A 328 -9.56 -9.32 28.71
C LYS A 328 -10.29 -9.39 30.04
N ALA A 329 -10.98 -8.27 30.43
CA ALA A 329 -11.60 -8.16 31.75
C ALA A 329 -12.83 -9.07 31.86
N ASP A 330 -12.84 -9.82 32.94
CA ASP A 330 -13.94 -10.61 33.47
C ASP A 330 -14.08 -10.34 34.97
N ASP A 331 -15.03 -11.02 35.62
CA ASP A 331 -15.24 -10.85 37.07
C ASP A 331 -14.01 -11.20 37.90
N ALA A 332 -13.14 -12.10 37.42
CA ALA A 332 -11.90 -12.45 38.12
C ALA A 332 -10.87 -11.30 38.03
N VAL A 333 -10.77 -10.63 36.89
CA VAL A 333 -9.92 -9.45 36.71
C VAL A 333 -10.42 -8.29 37.60
N TYR A 334 -11.74 -8.04 37.60
CA TYR A 334 -12.34 -6.99 38.45
C TYR A 334 -12.09 -7.28 39.94
N ALA A 335 -12.33 -8.53 40.39
CA ALA A 335 -12.08 -8.94 41.77
C ALA A 335 -10.60 -8.80 42.15
N ALA A 336 -9.66 -9.15 41.25
CA ALA A 336 -8.24 -9.04 41.51
C ALA A 336 -7.79 -7.57 41.70
N ILE A 337 -8.32 -6.65 40.88
CA ILE A 337 -8.02 -5.22 41.00
C ILE A 337 -8.66 -4.64 42.27
N ALA A 338 -9.90 -5.00 42.60
CA ALA A 338 -10.58 -4.56 43.82
C ALA A 338 -9.86 -5.04 45.10
N ALA A 339 -9.36 -6.28 45.10
CA ALA A 339 -8.63 -6.84 46.26
C ALA A 339 -7.31 -6.08 46.55
N ASP A 340 -6.74 -5.41 45.53
CA ASP A 340 -5.49 -4.64 45.65
C ASP A 340 -5.72 -3.19 46.17
N ARG A 341 -6.98 -2.78 46.50
CA ARG A 341 -7.36 -1.41 46.93
C ARG A 341 -6.42 -0.82 47.97
N LYS A 342 -5.97 -1.64 48.94
CA LYS A 342 -5.12 -1.16 50.06
C LYS A 342 -3.71 -0.72 49.61
N ARG A 343 -3.30 -1.09 48.40
CA ARG A 343 -1.99 -0.74 47.82
C ARG A 343 -2.10 0.45 46.88
N LEU A 344 -3.32 0.85 46.50
CA LEU A 344 -3.56 1.94 45.59
C LEU A 344 -3.70 3.25 46.34
N SER A 345 -3.21 4.36 45.77
CA SER A 345 -3.52 5.71 46.23
C SER A 345 -5.01 6.02 45.97
N ASP A 346 -5.52 7.09 46.59
CA ASP A 346 -6.92 7.48 46.35
C ASP A 346 -7.14 7.92 44.90
N GLU A 347 -6.17 8.55 44.24
CA GLU A 347 -6.23 8.89 42.84
C GLU A 347 -6.26 7.64 41.92
N ALA A 348 -5.39 6.67 42.21
CA ALA A 348 -5.39 5.41 41.46
C ALA A 348 -6.69 4.63 41.66
N TRP A 349 -7.26 4.69 42.84
CA TRP A 349 -8.55 4.06 43.12
C TRP A 349 -9.70 4.80 42.42
N ALA A 350 -9.66 6.11 42.31
CA ALA A 350 -10.64 6.87 41.53
C ALA A 350 -10.61 6.46 40.04
N ASP A 351 -9.42 6.29 39.44
CA ASP A 351 -9.27 5.81 38.08
C ASP A 351 -9.89 4.39 37.91
N VAL A 352 -9.71 3.51 38.92
CA VAL A 352 -10.29 2.14 38.91
C VAL A 352 -11.81 2.19 39.03
N ILE A 353 -12.36 3.02 39.91
CA ILE A 353 -13.83 3.15 40.07
C ILE A 353 -14.47 3.68 38.79
N GLU A 354 -13.89 4.70 38.17
CA GLU A 354 -14.35 5.20 36.87
C GLU A 354 -14.33 4.08 35.82
N TRP A 355 -13.25 3.32 35.78
CA TRP A 355 -13.10 2.22 34.83
C TRP A 355 -14.14 1.10 35.08
N PHE A 356 -14.45 0.74 36.36
CA PHE A 356 -15.53 -0.20 36.68
C PHE A 356 -16.87 0.32 36.17
N GLY A 357 -17.16 1.61 36.33
CA GLY A 357 -18.38 2.24 35.84
C GLY A 357 -18.49 2.16 34.30
N VAL A 358 -17.44 2.55 33.58
CA VAL A 358 -17.40 2.50 32.11
C VAL A 358 -17.57 1.09 31.58
N ARG A 359 -17.02 0.08 32.28
CA ARG A 359 -17.10 -1.32 31.89
C ARG A 359 -18.36 -2.03 32.38
N HIS A 360 -19.25 -1.34 33.12
CA HIS A 360 -20.45 -1.94 33.73
C HIS A 360 -20.13 -3.19 34.55
N ALA A 361 -19.08 -3.11 35.38
CA ALA A 361 -18.61 -4.22 36.21
C ALA A 361 -19.60 -4.54 37.35
N ALA A 362 -20.68 -5.22 37.04
CA ALA A 362 -21.79 -5.48 37.97
C ALA A 362 -21.35 -6.17 39.28
N SER A 363 -20.33 -7.04 39.23
CA SER A 363 -19.72 -7.68 40.39
C SER A 363 -19.02 -6.71 41.34
N GLN A 364 -18.75 -5.46 40.93
CA GLN A 364 -18.05 -4.42 41.69
C GLN A 364 -18.99 -3.26 42.12
N THR A 365 -20.30 -3.42 41.99
CA THR A 365 -21.27 -2.39 42.36
C THR A 365 -21.09 -1.93 43.82
N GLY A 366 -20.76 -2.81 44.72
CA GLY A 366 -20.49 -2.47 46.16
C GLY A 366 -19.29 -1.52 46.28
N ALA A 367 -18.18 -1.79 45.60
CA ALA A 367 -16.99 -0.94 45.62
C ALA A 367 -17.25 0.45 45.01
N VAL A 368 -18.04 0.53 43.94
CA VAL A 368 -18.45 1.77 43.30
C VAL A 368 -19.36 2.58 44.24
N THR A 369 -20.35 1.95 44.90
CA THR A 369 -21.26 2.60 45.81
C THR A 369 -20.53 3.17 47.05
N GLU A 370 -19.59 2.40 47.62
CA GLU A 370 -18.77 2.85 48.75
C GLU A 370 -17.85 4.05 48.36
N ALA A 371 -17.37 4.10 47.15
CA ALA A 371 -16.51 5.20 46.71
C ALA A 371 -17.26 6.50 46.40
N VAL A 372 -18.55 6.43 46.09
CA VAL A 372 -19.39 7.58 45.72
C VAL A 372 -20.21 8.12 46.90
N GLY A 373 -20.43 7.33 47.94
CA GLY A 373 -21.17 7.71 49.16
C GLY A 373 -20.28 8.32 50.20
#